data_2815445b59c954c9900379194bc1f289
#
_entry.id   2815445b59c954c9900379194bc1f289
#
_cell.length_a   1.000
_cell.length_b   1.000
_cell.length_c   1.000
_cell.angle_alpha   90.00
_cell.angle_beta   90.00
_cell.angle_gamma   90.00
#
_symmetry.space_group_name_H-M   'P 1'
#
loop_
_entity.id
_entity.type
_entity.pdbx_description
1 polymer ?
#
loop_
_entity_poly.entity_id
_entity_poly.type
_entity_poly.pdbx_seq_one_letter_code
_entity_poly.pdbx_strand_id
1 'polypeptide(L)'
;MLVLLITCANIANLLLVRITVREKEIAVRAALGASRARLIGQLLTESLMLALFGGVLGCLLAFWSKDIITSLSPHDLPRLQEVRLDLPVFAFSALITLAASVVFGLGPAWRLSKAELNTLSKSVGGSHPHRSLSVLIIGQVAFACVLLTGAGLLTQTFRALENEPLGFNPNNLLTVGLKLPRLKYHEPRDQAKFYQELLGKIEELPGVKSAAIDDDVPFSGFRAVENFAVAGQPEPRHGEEPSAETHCVSPDYFRTMGIPILRGRSFGANDVLGKPLVILIDEYLAQKFFPDRDPIGQRLNQQLLPDKSRTHYTIVGIVPSVRHGEVGIAPKVPQIYWSAGQFSDLQTTLLIRTEGEPTALLRSIRAAVRSIDPQAPIFGTRTMEEAVSGSVATQRLSAGLIGGFSLLALFLAVLGLYGVLAYLVTRRTREIGIRIALGSPRTKIFGLILRQGMIMVGLGIFAGVILAWGCGPLIRHFIYGVAPNDPATIIGVAALLAVIAILACWLPARRAMNVDPIAALHYE
;
A
#
# COMPACT_ATOMS: atom_id res chain seq x y z
N MET A 1 -6.99 10.28 8.48
CA MET A 1 -8.27 10.88 8.95
C MET A 1 -9.15 9.91 9.71
N LEU A 2 -9.45 8.69 9.23
CA LEU A 2 -10.30 7.72 9.94
C LEU A 2 -9.77 7.35 11.34
N VAL A 3 -8.47 7.09 11.48
CA VAL A 3 -7.85 6.80 12.79
C VAL A 3 -8.01 7.96 13.76
N LEU A 4 -7.88 9.21 13.27
CA LEU A 4 -8.11 10.40 14.09
C LEU A 4 -9.56 10.44 14.61
N LEU A 5 -10.55 10.15 13.75
CA LEU A 5 -11.95 10.10 14.15
C LEU A 5 -12.21 9.03 15.22
N ILE A 6 -11.58 7.85 15.07
CA ILE A 6 -11.65 6.76 16.07
C ILE A 6 -11.04 7.22 17.40
N THR A 7 -9.86 7.86 17.35
CA THR A 7 -9.19 8.39 18.54
C THR A 7 -10.04 9.45 19.23
N CYS A 8 -10.60 10.38 18.47
CA CYS A 8 -11.51 11.39 18.97
C CYS A 8 -12.76 10.79 19.64
N ALA A 9 -13.36 9.78 19.01
CA ALA A 9 -14.49 9.06 19.59
C ALA A 9 -14.11 8.33 20.89
N ASN A 10 -12.91 7.78 20.98
CA ASN A 10 -12.40 7.15 22.22
C ASN A 10 -12.23 8.19 23.34
N ILE A 11 -11.62 9.34 23.05
CA ILE A 11 -11.48 10.42 24.01
C ILE A 11 -12.86 10.89 24.50
N ALA A 12 -13.82 11.08 23.56
CA ALA A 12 -15.19 11.47 23.89
C ALA A 12 -15.86 10.42 24.81
N ASN A 13 -15.71 9.13 24.51
CA ASN A 13 -16.25 8.02 25.33
C ASN A 13 -15.64 8.06 26.75
N LEU A 14 -14.33 8.17 26.89
CA LEU A 14 -13.65 8.21 28.19
C LEU A 14 -14.06 9.44 29.00
N LEU A 15 -14.17 10.61 28.38
CA LEU A 15 -14.61 11.82 29.05
C LEU A 15 -16.08 11.74 29.49
N LEU A 16 -16.98 11.20 28.65
CA LEU A 16 -18.38 10.98 29.00
C LEU A 16 -18.50 10.02 30.18
N VAL A 17 -17.76 8.91 30.18
CA VAL A 17 -17.72 7.95 31.29
C VAL A 17 -17.22 8.63 32.58
N ARG A 18 -16.14 9.40 32.51
CA ARG A 18 -15.54 10.09 33.66
C ARG A 18 -16.48 11.12 34.27
N ILE A 19 -17.19 11.87 33.44
CA ILE A 19 -18.15 12.89 33.89
C ILE A 19 -19.35 12.24 34.59
N THR A 20 -19.89 11.17 34.04
CA THR A 20 -21.04 10.46 34.66
C THR A 20 -20.68 9.80 36.00
N VAL A 21 -19.43 9.41 36.19
CA VAL A 21 -18.94 8.92 37.51
C VAL A 21 -18.84 10.05 38.53
N ARG A 22 -18.50 11.28 38.07
CA ARG A 22 -18.37 12.48 38.91
C ARG A 22 -19.63 13.34 39.00
N GLU A 23 -20.76 12.87 38.46
CA GLU A 23 -22.01 13.63 38.38
C GLU A 23 -22.47 14.11 39.76
N LYS A 24 -22.41 13.28 40.81
CA LYS A 24 -22.73 13.62 42.20
C LYS A 24 -21.78 14.70 42.75
N GLU A 25 -20.47 14.61 42.52
CA GLU A 25 -19.45 15.57 42.97
C GLU A 25 -19.69 16.95 42.31
N ILE A 26 -19.96 16.95 41.02
CA ILE A 26 -20.22 18.17 40.26
C ILE A 26 -21.54 18.82 40.73
N ALA A 27 -22.58 18.04 41.00
CA ALA A 27 -23.86 18.49 41.53
C ALA A 27 -23.70 19.14 42.92
N VAL A 28 -22.92 18.52 43.82
CA VAL A 28 -22.64 19.09 45.16
C VAL A 28 -21.88 20.42 45.03
N ARG A 29 -20.87 20.51 44.17
CA ARG A 29 -20.13 21.76 43.94
C ARG A 29 -20.99 22.84 43.34
N ALA A 30 -21.91 22.49 42.44
CA ALA A 30 -22.88 23.44 41.87
C ALA A 30 -23.86 23.97 42.95
N ALA A 31 -24.35 23.08 43.83
CA ALA A 31 -25.20 23.42 44.96
C ALA A 31 -24.50 24.31 45.99
N LEU A 32 -23.18 24.19 46.15
CA LEU A 32 -22.33 25.04 47.00
C LEU A 32 -21.95 26.38 46.33
N GLY A 33 -22.52 26.69 45.15
CA GLY A 33 -22.36 27.98 44.48
C GLY A 33 -21.21 28.07 43.48
N ALA A 34 -20.63 26.94 43.04
CA ALA A 34 -19.61 26.97 41.98
C ALA A 34 -20.20 27.47 40.67
N SER A 35 -19.61 28.50 40.07
CA SER A 35 -20.05 29.02 38.79
C SER A 35 -19.83 28.00 37.64
N ARG A 36 -20.73 28.00 36.65
CA ARG A 36 -20.66 27.16 35.46
C ARG A 36 -19.30 27.30 34.75
N ALA A 37 -18.78 28.53 34.64
CA ALA A 37 -17.49 28.81 34.03
C ALA A 37 -16.33 28.12 34.78
N ARG A 38 -16.37 28.03 36.10
CA ARG A 38 -15.36 27.39 36.93
C ARG A 38 -15.36 25.85 36.73
N LEU A 39 -16.55 25.22 36.63
CA LEU A 39 -16.69 23.78 36.39
C LEU A 39 -16.23 23.41 34.97
N ILE A 40 -16.63 24.20 33.95
CA ILE A 40 -16.18 24.00 32.56
C ILE A 40 -14.67 24.20 32.47
N GLY A 41 -14.13 25.25 33.08
CA GLY A 41 -12.70 25.56 33.11
C GLY A 41 -11.89 24.40 33.72
N GLN A 42 -12.36 23.79 34.83
CA GLN A 42 -11.69 22.66 35.43
C GLN A 42 -11.68 21.46 34.48
N LEU A 43 -12.79 21.09 33.83
CA LEU A 43 -12.85 19.95 32.90
C LEU A 43 -11.99 20.20 31.67
N LEU A 44 -11.98 21.43 31.16
CA LEU A 44 -11.10 21.78 30.03
C LEU A 44 -9.62 21.71 30.41
N THR A 45 -9.24 22.17 31.60
CA THR A 45 -7.84 22.10 32.07
C THR A 45 -7.39 20.67 32.21
N GLU A 46 -8.21 19.77 32.79
CA GLU A 46 -7.90 18.34 32.87
C GLU A 46 -7.74 17.72 31.47
N SER A 47 -8.63 18.06 30.52
CA SER A 47 -8.55 17.54 29.14
C SER A 47 -7.31 18.08 28.42
N LEU A 48 -6.97 19.36 28.63
CA LEU A 48 -5.81 19.99 28.02
C LEU A 48 -4.49 19.40 28.54
N MET A 49 -4.39 19.14 29.84
CA MET A 49 -3.24 18.46 30.43
C MET A 49 -3.02 17.07 29.82
N LEU A 50 -4.09 16.26 29.71
CA LEU A 50 -4.01 14.95 29.07
C LEU A 50 -3.60 15.04 27.60
N ALA A 51 -4.14 16.04 26.87
CA ALA A 51 -3.79 16.28 25.48
C ALA A 51 -2.32 16.71 25.33
N LEU A 52 -1.80 17.53 26.22
CA LEU A 52 -0.40 17.96 26.23
C LEU A 52 0.55 16.77 26.44
N PHE A 53 0.30 15.96 27.47
CA PHE A 53 1.10 14.75 27.72
C PHE A 53 1.00 13.75 26.56
N GLY A 54 -0.20 13.50 26.05
CA GLY A 54 -0.41 12.66 24.88
C GLY A 54 0.26 13.19 23.62
N GLY A 55 0.23 14.51 23.41
CA GLY A 55 0.90 15.20 22.31
C GLY A 55 2.43 15.03 22.35
N VAL A 56 3.04 15.24 23.53
CA VAL A 56 4.49 15.04 23.73
C VAL A 56 4.88 13.59 23.46
N LEU A 57 4.16 12.62 24.03
CA LEU A 57 4.42 11.19 23.77
C LEU A 57 4.20 10.84 22.28
N GLY A 58 3.19 11.40 21.65
CA GLY A 58 2.92 11.22 20.21
C GLY A 58 4.06 11.76 19.34
N CYS A 59 4.62 12.92 19.69
CA CYS A 59 5.78 13.49 19.00
C CYS A 59 7.04 12.61 19.17
N LEU A 60 7.28 12.08 20.37
CA LEU A 60 8.38 11.15 20.62
C LEU A 60 8.24 9.87 19.81
N LEU A 61 7.03 9.28 19.77
CA LEU A 61 6.74 8.11 18.96
C LEU A 61 6.91 8.40 17.47
N ALA A 62 6.46 9.55 16.99
CA ALA A 62 6.64 9.97 15.59
C ALA A 62 8.12 10.11 15.22
N PHE A 63 8.93 10.63 16.14
CA PHE A 63 10.38 10.76 15.97
C PHE A 63 11.05 9.38 15.80
N TRP A 64 10.72 8.42 16.66
CA TRP A 64 11.26 7.05 16.56
C TRP A 64 10.68 6.27 15.35
N SER A 65 9.40 6.45 15.05
CA SER A 65 8.78 5.75 13.92
C SER A 65 9.33 6.17 12.56
N LYS A 66 9.83 7.41 12.43
CA LYS A 66 10.50 7.89 11.23
C LYS A 66 11.69 6.99 10.87
N ASP A 67 12.58 6.72 11.82
CA ASP A 67 13.79 5.92 11.58
C ASP A 67 13.44 4.46 11.23
N ILE A 68 12.38 3.92 11.85
CA ILE A 68 11.86 2.59 11.52
C ILE A 68 11.29 2.57 10.10
N ILE A 69 10.49 3.56 9.71
CA ILE A 69 9.90 3.64 8.36
C ILE A 69 11.00 3.81 7.32
N THR A 70 12.00 4.65 7.56
CA THR A 70 13.10 4.86 6.62
C THR A 70 14.00 3.63 6.50
N SER A 71 14.22 2.87 7.58
CA SER A 71 15.02 1.63 7.54
C SER A 71 14.30 0.46 6.86
N LEU A 72 12.98 0.42 6.93
CA LEU A 72 12.14 -0.60 6.26
C LEU A 72 11.83 -0.24 4.80
N SER A 73 12.10 1.00 4.39
CA SER A 73 11.84 1.46 3.03
C SER A 73 12.99 1.13 2.10
N PRO A 74 12.69 0.65 0.88
CA PRO A 74 13.71 0.48 -0.16
C PRO A 74 14.42 1.80 -0.47
N HIS A 75 15.72 1.73 -0.73
CA HIS A 75 16.58 2.90 -1.00
C HIS A 75 16.16 3.70 -2.25
N ASP A 76 15.33 3.11 -3.11
CA ASP A 76 14.92 3.68 -4.41
C ASP A 76 13.62 4.49 -4.39
N LEU A 77 12.97 4.67 -3.22
CA LEU A 77 11.76 5.49 -3.19
C LEU A 77 12.12 6.98 -3.29
N PRO A 78 11.67 7.66 -4.37
CA PRO A 78 11.92 9.08 -4.53
C PRO A 78 11.31 9.87 -3.36
N ARG A 79 12.07 10.83 -2.82
CA ARG A 79 11.65 11.76 -1.76
C ARG A 79 11.50 11.21 -0.33
N LEU A 80 11.83 9.94 -0.05
CA LEU A 80 11.85 9.47 1.35
C LEU A 80 12.89 10.19 2.20
N GLN A 81 14.00 10.62 1.60
CA GLN A 81 15.03 11.43 2.26
C GLN A 81 14.55 12.86 2.59
N GLU A 82 13.46 13.31 1.97
CA GLU A 82 12.84 14.61 2.22
C GLU A 82 11.84 14.58 3.38
N VAL A 83 11.49 13.39 3.92
CA VAL A 83 10.58 13.26 5.06
C VAL A 83 11.24 13.84 6.31
N ARG A 84 10.90 15.10 6.61
CA ARG A 84 11.38 15.83 7.79
C ARG A 84 10.24 16.09 8.75
N LEU A 85 10.52 15.95 10.03
CA LEU A 85 9.62 16.41 11.09
C LEU A 85 9.89 17.89 11.33
N ASP A 86 9.29 18.72 10.50
CA ASP A 86 9.49 20.17 10.51
C ASP A 86 8.50 20.86 11.46
N LEU A 87 8.81 22.10 11.84
CA LEU A 87 7.95 22.92 12.69
C LEU A 87 6.49 22.99 12.22
N PRO A 88 6.17 23.10 10.91
CA PRO A 88 4.78 23.04 10.43
C PRO A 88 4.04 21.75 10.79
N VAL A 89 4.71 20.60 10.75
CA VAL A 89 4.13 19.30 11.10
C VAL A 89 3.81 19.25 12.60
N PHE A 90 4.72 19.72 13.44
CA PHE A 90 4.49 19.81 14.88
C PHE A 90 3.38 20.82 15.22
N ALA A 91 3.37 21.98 14.58
CA ALA A 91 2.33 23.00 14.78
C ALA A 91 0.95 22.49 14.36
N PHE A 92 0.85 21.80 13.22
CA PHE A 92 -0.39 21.17 12.74
C PHE A 92 -0.87 20.06 13.70
N SER A 93 0.04 19.21 14.17
CA SER A 93 -0.27 18.13 15.12
C SER A 93 -0.74 18.70 16.47
N ALA A 94 -0.08 19.75 16.95
CA ALA A 94 -0.48 20.47 18.17
C ALA A 94 -1.86 21.12 17.99
N LEU A 95 -2.12 21.77 16.86
CA LEU A 95 -3.41 22.39 16.56
C LEU A 95 -4.56 21.38 16.56
N ILE A 96 -4.35 20.22 15.88
CA ILE A 96 -5.35 19.14 15.86
C ILE A 96 -5.58 18.57 17.25
N THR A 97 -4.52 18.35 18.02
CA THR A 97 -4.61 17.83 19.40
C THR A 97 -5.38 18.78 20.31
N LEU A 98 -5.10 20.08 20.22
CA LEU A 98 -5.82 21.12 20.94
C LEU A 98 -7.28 21.23 20.50
N ALA A 99 -7.53 21.25 19.19
CA ALA A 99 -8.90 21.31 18.64
C ALA A 99 -9.73 20.09 19.08
N ALA A 100 -9.17 18.89 19.00
CA ALA A 100 -9.81 17.67 19.48
C ALA A 100 -10.13 17.76 20.99
N SER A 101 -9.17 18.20 21.80
CA SER A 101 -9.35 18.37 23.24
C SER A 101 -10.46 19.35 23.58
N VAL A 102 -10.53 20.48 22.88
CA VAL A 102 -11.57 21.50 23.07
C VAL A 102 -12.94 20.98 22.62
N VAL A 103 -13.06 20.42 21.42
CA VAL A 103 -14.33 19.95 20.87
C VAL A 103 -14.93 18.83 21.74
N PHE A 104 -14.10 17.86 22.14
CA PHE A 104 -14.57 16.73 22.93
C PHE A 104 -14.63 17.02 24.43
N GLY A 105 -13.91 18.02 24.94
CA GLY A 105 -14.03 18.52 26.30
C GLY A 105 -15.25 19.42 26.52
N LEU A 106 -15.58 20.29 25.54
CA LEU A 106 -16.73 21.19 25.62
C LEU A 106 -18.09 20.51 25.50
N GLY A 107 -18.22 19.48 24.67
CA GLY A 107 -19.51 18.81 24.43
C GLY A 107 -20.14 18.26 25.72
N PRO A 108 -19.44 17.45 26.50
CA PRO A 108 -19.91 16.98 27.81
C PRO A 108 -20.07 18.11 28.85
N ALA A 109 -19.13 19.06 28.88
CA ALA A 109 -19.20 20.19 29.80
C ALA A 109 -20.42 21.06 29.56
N TRP A 110 -20.81 21.31 28.30
CA TRP A 110 -22.00 22.06 27.94
C TRP A 110 -23.31 21.33 28.30
N ARG A 111 -23.35 20.00 28.16
CA ARG A 111 -24.50 19.18 28.60
C ARG A 111 -24.72 19.28 30.11
N LEU A 112 -23.64 19.24 30.90
CA LEU A 112 -23.73 19.41 32.36
C LEU A 112 -24.20 20.82 32.76
N SER A 113 -23.81 21.83 32.01
CA SER A 113 -24.23 23.20 32.29
C SER A 113 -25.71 23.46 31.98
N LYS A 114 -26.34 22.67 31.10
CA LYS A 114 -27.76 22.72 30.75
C LYS A 114 -28.66 21.81 31.61
N ALA A 115 -28.09 20.90 32.38
CA ALA A 115 -28.86 20.09 33.33
C ALA A 115 -29.34 21.04 34.44
N GLU A 116 -30.52 21.61 34.23
CA GLU A 116 -31.17 22.49 35.17
C GLU A 116 -31.40 21.78 36.52
N LEU A 117 -31.25 22.59 37.59
CA LEU A 117 -31.58 22.25 38.99
C LEU A 117 -32.97 21.63 39.21
N ASN A 118 -33.82 21.67 38.19
CA ASN A 118 -35.19 21.12 38.23
C ASN A 118 -35.27 19.58 38.08
N THR A 119 -34.16 18.86 37.85
CA THR A 119 -34.18 17.42 37.69
C THR A 119 -33.69 16.62 38.90
N LEU A 120 -33.35 17.27 40.00
CA LEU A 120 -33.04 16.57 41.27
C LEU A 120 -34.24 15.79 41.86
N SER A 121 -35.48 16.07 41.39
CA SER A 121 -36.69 15.36 41.86
C SER A 121 -37.33 14.37 40.83
N LYS A 122 -36.85 14.28 39.58
CA LYS A 122 -37.51 13.52 38.50
C LYS A 122 -36.60 12.58 37.70
N SER A 123 -35.50 12.07 38.20
CA SER A 123 -34.66 11.20 37.41
C SER A 123 -34.63 9.73 37.86
N VAL A 124 -35.77 9.10 37.81
CA VAL A 124 -35.85 7.62 37.67
C VAL A 124 -36.37 7.33 36.25
N GLY A 125 -35.58 7.54 35.20
CA GLY A 125 -36.08 7.20 33.88
C GLY A 125 -35.40 7.79 32.63
N GLY A 126 -34.34 8.60 32.72
CA GLY A 126 -33.76 9.25 31.55
C GLY A 126 -32.75 8.40 30.76
N SER A 127 -33.15 7.85 29.60
CA SER A 127 -32.40 6.92 28.74
C SER A 127 -31.37 7.59 27.76
N HIS A 128 -31.03 8.85 27.95
CA HIS A 128 -30.28 9.61 26.92
C HIS A 128 -28.73 9.43 26.85
N PRO A 129 -27.96 9.18 27.93
CA PRO A 129 -26.51 9.00 27.81
C PRO A 129 -26.10 7.70 27.11
N HIS A 130 -26.93 6.67 27.16
CA HIS A 130 -26.63 5.37 26.54
C HIS A 130 -26.61 5.41 25.01
N ARG A 131 -27.46 6.23 24.38
CA ARG A 131 -27.53 6.31 22.91
C ARG A 131 -26.28 6.96 22.30
N SER A 132 -25.76 8.01 22.91
CA SER A 132 -24.57 8.69 22.40
C SER A 132 -23.30 7.82 22.46
N LEU A 133 -23.10 7.09 23.57
CA LEU A 133 -21.99 6.15 23.72
C LEU A 133 -22.08 4.99 22.71
N SER A 134 -23.28 4.45 22.50
CA SER A 134 -23.48 3.38 21.51
C SER A 134 -23.20 3.86 20.08
N VAL A 135 -23.61 5.06 19.69
CA VAL A 135 -23.35 5.62 18.36
C VAL A 135 -21.84 5.80 18.12
N LEU A 136 -21.09 6.26 19.12
CA LEU A 136 -19.64 6.42 19.01
C LEU A 136 -18.95 5.06 18.81
N ILE A 137 -19.37 3.99 19.53
CA ILE A 137 -18.82 2.64 19.34
C ILE A 137 -19.15 2.11 17.95
N ILE A 138 -20.42 2.25 17.50
CA ILE A 138 -20.84 1.82 16.16
C ILE A 138 -19.97 2.51 15.10
N GLY A 139 -19.74 3.82 15.23
CA GLY A 139 -18.87 4.57 14.33
C GLY A 139 -17.41 4.08 14.35
N GLN A 140 -16.85 3.81 15.53
CA GLN A 140 -15.49 3.29 15.68
C GLN A 140 -15.32 1.92 15.02
N VAL A 141 -16.26 1.00 15.27
CA VAL A 141 -16.24 -0.33 14.65
C VAL A 141 -16.42 -0.23 13.13
N ALA A 142 -17.29 0.69 12.66
CA ALA A 142 -17.47 0.91 11.23
C ALA A 142 -16.21 1.43 10.56
N PHE A 143 -15.53 2.40 11.15
CA PHE A 143 -14.26 2.93 10.60
C PHE A 143 -13.13 1.89 10.68
N ALA A 144 -13.05 1.10 11.76
CA ALA A 144 -12.11 -0.01 11.86
C ALA A 144 -12.37 -1.07 10.78
N CYS A 145 -13.64 -1.39 10.50
CA CYS A 145 -14.04 -2.28 9.42
C CYS A 145 -13.56 -1.78 8.05
N VAL A 146 -13.77 -0.49 7.73
CA VAL A 146 -13.29 0.12 6.48
C VAL A 146 -11.78 0.03 6.34
N LEU A 147 -11.04 0.38 7.40
CA LEU A 147 -9.57 0.33 7.39
C LEU A 147 -9.03 -1.10 7.24
N LEU A 148 -9.61 -2.07 7.97
CA LEU A 148 -9.22 -3.47 7.87
C LEU A 148 -9.54 -4.05 6.49
N THR A 149 -10.68 -3.70 5.90
CA THR A 149 -11.03 -4.11 4.53
C THR A 149 -10.04 -3.52 3.52
N GLY A 150 -9.72 -2.23 3.64
CA GLY A 150 -8.68 -1.60 2.81
C GLY A 150 -7.31 -2.27 2.95
N ALA A 151 -6.87 -2.58 4.18
CA ALA A 151 -5.62 -3.29 4.43
C ALA A 151 -5.63 -4.70 3.83
N GLY A 152 -6.74 -5.42 3.96
CA GLY A 152 -6.92 -6.76 3.37
C GLY A 152 -6.81 -6.74 1.85
N LEU A 153 -7.51 -5.82 1.19
CA LEU A 153 -7.48 -5.65 -0.26
C LEU A 153 -6.08 -5.26 -0.78
N LEU A 154 -5.40 -4.33 -0.10
CA LEU A 154 -4.02 -3.96 -0.48
C LEU A 154 -3.02 -5.09 -0.26
N THR A 155 -3.19 -5.89 0.79
CA THR A 155 -2.34 -7.07 1.02
C THR A 155 -2.57 -8.13 -0.07
N GLN A 156 -3.81 -8.35 -0.50
CA GLN A 156 -4.11 -9.26 -1.61
C GLN A 156 -3.56 -8.71 -2.93
N THR A 157 -3.72 -7.41 -3.20
CA THR A 157 -3.12 -6.73 -4.36
C THR A 157 -1.61 -6.94 -4.38
N PHE A 158 -0.93 -6.70 -3.27
CA PHE A 158 0.51 -6.89 -3.16
C PHE A 158 0.92 -8.34 -3.47
N ARG A 159 0.22 -9.33 -2.91
CA ARG A 159 0.45 -10.74 -3.21
C ARG A 159 0.18 -11.09 -4.67
N ALA A 160 -0.85 -10.51 -5.27
CA ALA A 160 -1.14 -10.72 -6.69
C ALA A 160 -0.02 -10.16 -7.57
N LEU A 161 0.54 -8.99 -7.20
CA LEU A 161 1.66 -8.36 -7.89
C LEU A 161 2.95 -9.19 -7.75
N GLU A 162 3.26 -9.72 -6.56
CA GLU A 162 4.44 -10.56 -6.34
C GLU A 162 4.38 -11.88 -7.13
N ASN A 163 3.18 -12.43 -7.33
CA ASN A 163 2.97 -13.71 -8.03
C ASN A 163 2.71 -13.54 -9.53
N GLU A 164 2.75 -12.31 -10.05
CA GLU A 164 2.51 -12.10 -11.47
C GLU A 164 3.69 -12.59 -12.31
N PRO A 165 3.44 -13.39 -13.38
CA PRO A 165 4.50 -13.86 -14.26
C PRO A 165 5.21 -12.66 -14.92
N LEU A 166 6.50 -12.51 -14.69
CA LEU A 166 7.32 -11.45 -15.26
C LEU A 166 7.63 -11.68 -16.75
N GLY A 167 7.52 -12.91 -17.23
CA GLY A 167 7.92 -13.32 -18.59
C GLY A 167 9.42 -13.58 -18.73
N PHE A 168 10.21 -13.36 -17.68
CA PHE A 168 11.66 -13.62 -17.63
C PHE A 168 12.08 -14.10 -16.23
N ASN A 169 13.34 -14.55 -16.09
CA ASN A 169 13.91 -14.98 -14.83
C ASN A 169 14.78 -13.87 -14.20
N PRO A 170 14.40 -13.27 -13.07
CA PRO A 170 15.18 -12.22 -12.42
C PRO A 170 16.37 -12.73 -11.59
N ASN A 171 16.40 -14.03 -11.22
CA ASN A 171 17.37 -14.57 -10.25
C ASN A 171 18.80 -14.51 -10.79
N ASN A 172 19.74 -14.13 -9.94
CA ASN A 172 21.18 -14.08 -10.29
C ASN A 172 21.48 -13.27 -11.58
N LEU A 173 20.71 -12.22 -11.84
CA LEU A 173 20.88 -11.35 -12.99
C LEU A 173 21.32 -9.95 -12.53
N LEU A 174 22.52 -9.54 -12.93
CA LEU A 174 23.06 -8.21 -12.67
C LEU A 174 22.73 -7.27 -13.84
N THR A 175 22.34 -6.06 -13.53
CA THR A 175 22.15 -4.98 -14.49
C THR A 175 23.19 -3.89 -14.25
N VAL A 176 23.85 -3.44 -15.32
CA VAL A 176 24.90 -2.43 -15.27
C VAL A 176 24.69 -1.43 -16.39
N GLY A 177 24.24 -0.23 -16.06
CA GLY A 177 24.06 0.85 -17.03
C GLY A 177 25.40 1.31 -17.59
N LEU A 178 25.46 1.50 -18.89
CA LEU A 178 26.64 1.92 -19.63
C LEU A 178 26.27 3.04 -20.61
N LYS A 179 27.13 4.03 -20.74
CA LYS A 179 26.94 5.12 -21.69
C LYS A 179 28.24 5.36 -22.46
N LEU A 180 28.17 5.32 -23.78
CA LEU A 180 29.32 5.56 -24.64
C LEU A 180 29.52 7.06 -24.91
N PRO A 181 30.77 7.55 -24.91
CA PRO A 181 31.06 8.91 -25.27
C PRO A 181 30.70 9.20 -26.73
N ARG A 182 29.72 10.10 -26.96
CA ARG A 182 29.20 10.41 -28.31
C ARG A 182 30.24 10.84 -29.30
N LEU A 183 31.28 11.56 -28.87
CA LEU A 183 32.36 12.04 -29.73
C LEU A 183 33.23 10.92 -30.32
N LYS A 184 33.36 9.79 -29.61
CA LYS A 184 34.15 8.64 -30.04
C LYS A 184 33.31 7.59 -30.77
N TYR A 185 32.06 7.41 -30.36
CA TYR A 185 31.16 6.37 -30.87
C TYR A 185 29.97 7.00 -31.61
N HIS A 186 30.26 7.85 -32.61
CA HIS A 186 29.22 8.57 -33.37
C HIS A 186 28.55 7.68 -34.43
N GLU A 187 29.25 6.61 -34.90
CA GLU A 187 28.71 5.67 -35.88
C GLU A 187 28.16 4.41 -35.22
N PRO A 188 26.99 3.90 -35.65
CA PRO A 188 26.42 2.66 -35.13
C PRO A 188 27.35 1.45 -35.20
N ARG A 189 28.24 1.43 -36.23
CA ARG A 189 29.23 0.36 -36.41
C ARG A 189 30.26 0.32 -35.28
N ASP A 190 30.72 1.49 -34.82
CA ASP A 190 31.69 1.56 -33.71
C ASP A 190 31.07 1.17 -32.39
N GLN A 191 29.81 1.52 -32.17
CA GLN A 191 29.05 1.11 -31.02
C GLN A 191 28.87 -0.42 -31.00
N ALA A 192 28.40 -1.00 -32.10
CA ALA A 192 28.23 -2.45 -32.23
C ALA A 192 29.53 -3.22 -31.96
N LYS A 193 30.65 -2.75 -32.49
CA LYS A 193 31.98 -3.32 -32.26
C LYS A 193 32.39 -3.25 -30.79
N PHE A 194 32.16 -2.11 -30.11
CA PHE A 194 32.43 -1.97 -28.68
C PHE A 194 31.65 -2.97 -27.87
N TYR A 195 30.33 -3.07 -28.11
CA TYR A 195 29.47 -3.99 -27.35
C TYR A 195 29.82 -5.46 -27.62
N GLN A 196 30.15 -5.82 -28.84
CA GLN A 196 30.60 -7.17 -29.18
C GLN A 196 31.89 -7.56 -28.43
N GLU A 197 32.91 -6.65 -28.42
CA GLU A 197 34.16 -6.86 -27.68
C GLU A 197 33.90 -6.97 -26.17
N LEU A 198 33.04 -6.08 -25.65
CA LEU A 198 32.70 -6.07 -24.23
C LEU A 198 32.01 -7.37 -23.80
N LEU A 199 30.99 -7.82 -24.55
CA LEU A 199 30.28 -9.06 -24.25
C LEU A 199 31.21 -10.26 -24.25
N GLY A 200 32.13 -10.36 -25.24
CA GLY A 200 33.13 -11.42 -25.28
C GLY A 200 34.01 -11.45 -24.02
N LYS A 201 34.55 -10.27 -23.59
CA LYS A 201 35.36 -10.19 -22.36
C LYS A 201 34.59 -10.50 -21.09
N ILE A 202 33.29 -10.14 -21.02
CA ILE A 202 32.46 -10.44 -19.86
C ILE A 202 32.15 -11.92 -19.77
N GLU A 203 31.88 -12.61 -20.88
CA GLU A 203 31.61 -14.04 -20.92
C GLU A 203 32.83 -14.90 -20.54
N GLU A 204 34.05 -14.36 -20.72
CA GLU A 204 35.27 -15.02 -20.26
C GLU A 204 35.51 -14.91 -18.75
N LEU A 205 34.74 -14.07 -18.01
CA LEU A 205 34.92 -13.91 -16.57
C LEU A 205 34.41 -15.14 -15.80
N PRO A 206 35.18 -15.66 -14.83
CA PRO A 206 34.75 -16.79 -14.00
C PRO A 206 33.44 -16.46 -13.25
N GLY A 207 32.47 -17.37 -13.32
CA GLY A 207 31.16 -17.22 -12.68
C GLY A 207 30.11 -16.51 -13.52
N VAL A 208 30.41 -16.11 -14.76
CA VAL A 208 29.45 -15.60 -15.73
C VAL A 208 28.89 -16.77 -16.55
N LYS A 209 27.57 -16.90 -16.62
CA LYS A 209 26.86 -17.88 -17.47
C LYS A 209 26.56 -17.36 -18.87
N SER A 210 26.16 -16.12 -18.95
CA SER A 210 25.87 -15.41 -20.19
C SER A 210 25.82 -13.91 -19.96
N ALA A 211 26.06 -13.13 -21.01
CA ALA A 211 25.94 -11.70 -21.00
C ALA A 211 25.14 -11.20 -22.21
N ALA A 212 24.44 -10.09 -22.04
CA ALA A 212 23.66 -9.46 -23.10
C ALA A 212 23.56 -7.96 -22.86
N ILE A 213 23.09 -7.22 -23.86
CA ILE A 213 22.71 -5.83 -23.72
C ILE A 213 21.24 -5.60 -24.11
N ASP A 214 20.66 -4.57 -23.50
CA ASP A 214 19.33 -4.05 -23.80
C ASP A 214 19.34 -2.53 -23.54
N ASP A 215 18.76 -1.73 -24.41
CA ASP A 215 18.64 -0.29 -24.24
C ASP A 215 17.52 0.09 -23.27
N ASP A 216 16.50 -0.75 -23.11
CA ASP A 216 15.35 -0.54 -22.24
C ASP A 216 15.02 -1.79 -21.41
N VAL A 217 15.78 -1.98 -20.35
CA VAL A 217 15.62 -3.15 -19.44
C VAL A 217 14.33 -3.05 -18.62
N PRO A 218 13.63 -4.16 -18.36
CA PRO A 218 12.47 -4.18 -17.48
C PRO A 218 12.72 -3.47 -16.14
N PHE A 219 11.74 -2.66 -15.70
CA PHE A 219 11.79 -1.90 -14.44
C PHE A 219 12.90 -0.84 -14.36
N SER A 220 13.44 -0.39 -15.50
CA SER A 220 14.42 0.71 -15.56
C SER A 220 13.81 2.08 -15.24
N GLY A 221 12.49 2.21 -15.40
CA GLY A 221 11.75 3.48 -15.33
C GLY A 221 11.78 4.26 -16.65
N PHE A 222 12.49 3.77 -17.66
CA PHE A 222 12.48 4.28 -19.04
C PHE A 222 11.62 3.37 -19.91
N ARG A 223 10.94 3.92 -20.92
CA ARG A 223 10.12 3.18 -21.88
C ARG A 223 10.24 3.82 -23.25
N ALA A 224 10.90 3.15 -24.17
CA ALA A 224 10.89 3.50 -25.56
C ALA A 224 9.59 2.99 -26.20
N VAL A 225 8.78 3.90 -26.74
CA VAL A 225 7.52 3.54 -27.42
C VAL A 225 7.53 4.11 -28.82
N GLU A 226 7.30 3.27 -29.81
CA GLU A 226 7.26 3.69 -31.21
C GLU A 226 5.99 3.21 -31.88
N ASN A 227 5.56 3.98 -32.90
CA ASN A 227 4.43 3.64 -33.73
C ASN A 227 4.85 2.66 -34.82
N PHE A 228 3.94 1.76 -35.18
CA PHE A 228 4.15 0.79 -36.24
C PHE A 228 2.92 0.61 -37.11
N ALA A 229 3.09 0.02 -38.28
CA ALA A 229 2.01 -0.43 -39.16
C ALA A 229 2.31 -1.82 -39.70
N VAL A 230 1.29 -2.63 -39.92
CA VAL A 230 1.44 -3.96 -40.51
C VAL A 230 1.46 -3.83 -42.02
N ALA A 231 2.49 -4.35 -42.67
CA ALA A 231 2.60 -4.29 -44.13
C ALA A 231 1.43 -5.04 -44.80
N GLY A 232 0.84 -4.41 -45.84
CA GLY A 232 -0.29 -4.99 -46.55
C GLY A 232 -1.66 -4.80 -45.85
N GLN A 233 -1.72 -4.11 -44.72
CA GLN A 233 -2.98 -3.60 -44.14
C GLN A 233 -3.21 -2.14 -44.51
N PRO A 234 -4.49 -1.65 -44.49
CA PRO A 234 -4.75 -0.23 -44.67
C PRO A 234 -3.96 0.61 -43.67
N GLU A 235 -3.44 1.73 -44.15
CA GLU A 235 -2.69 2.63 -43.28
C GLU A 235 -3.60 3.23 -42.21
N PRO A 236 -3.21 3.19 -40.91
CA PRO A 236 -3.91 3.89 -39.85
C PRO A 236 -3.96 5.40 -40.14
N ARG A 237 -4.99 6.07 -39.66
CA ARG A 237 -5.05 7.53 -39.72
C ARG A 237 -3.94 8.11 -38.88
N HIS A 238 -3.44 9.27 -39.26
CA HIS A 238 -2.41 9.97 -38.46
C HIS A 238 -2.91 10.23 -37.03
N GLY A 239 -2.18 9.74 -36.04
CA GLY A 239 -2.54 9.78 -34.61
C GLY A 239 -3.36 8.57 -34.12
N GLU A 240 -3.71 7.62 -35.00
CA GLU A 240 -4.37 6.35 -34.65
C GLU A 240 -3.43 5.14 -34.86
N GLU A 241 -2.15 5.40 -35.15
CA GLU A 241 -1.17 4.34 -35.34
C GLU A 241 -1.00 3.52 -34.08
N PRO A 242 -1.00 2.17 -34.19
CA PRO A 242 -0.67 1.33 -33.04
C PRO A 242 0.77 1.57 -32.58
N SER A 243 0.98 1.56 -31.28
CA SER A 243 2.28 1.73 -30.65
C SER A 243 2.73 0.44 -29.97
N ALA A 244 4.06 0.26 -29.94
CA ALA A 244 4.71 -0.85 -29.25
C ALA A 244 5.89 -0.34 -28.44
N GLU A 245 6.19 -1.02 -27.33
CA GLU A 245 7.47 -0.88 -26.64
C GLU A 245 8.58 -1.49 -27.50
N THR A 246 9.71 -0.81 -27.59
CA THR A 246 10.80 -1.22 -28.47
C THR A 246 12.07 -1.44 -27.65
N HIS A 247 12.78 -2.52 -27.96
CA HIS A 247 13.97 -2.98 -27.25
C HIS A 247 15.07 -3.30 -28.25
N CYS A 248 16.24 -2.72 -28.07
CA CYS A 248 17.42 -3.02 -28.88
C CYS A 248 18.32 -3.99 -28.11
N VAL A 249 18.30 -5.27 -28.52
CA VAL A 249 18.89 -6.37 -27.73
C VAL A 249 19.98 -7.12 -28.49
N SER A 250 20.98 -7.60 -27.77
CA SER A 250 21.99 -8.51 -28.32
C SER A 250 21.42 -9.92 -28.59
N PRO A 251 22.07 -10.75 -29.45
CA PRO A 251 21.59 -12.09 -29.79
C PRO A 251 21.31 -12.98 -28.58
N ASP A 252 22.13 -12.88 -27.53
CA ASP A 252 22.02 -13.70 -26.31
C ASP A 252 21.07 -13.14 -25.26
N TYR A 253 20.34 -12.06 -25.56
CA TYR A 253 19.42 -11.42 -24.62
C TYR A 253 18.37 -12.38 -24.08
N PHE A 254 17.68 -13.10 -24.97
CA PHE A 254 16.60 -14.01 -24.58
C PHE A 254 17.11 -15.16 -23.71
N ARG A 255 18.29 -15.70 -24.04
CA ARG A 255 18.98 -16.73 -23.23
C ARG A 255 19.36 -16.15 -21.85
N THR A 256 19.95 -14.97 -21.81
CA THR A 256 20.40 -14.31 -20.59
C THR A 256 19.24 -13.92 -19.69
N MET A 257 18.12 -13.46 -20.24
CA MET A 257 16.90 -13.17 -19.51
C MET A 257 16.09 -14.43 -19.14
N GLY A 258 16.38 -15.58 -19.75
CA GLY A 258 15.60 -16.80 -19.57
C GLY A 258 14.24 -16.75 -20.26
N ILE A 259 14.14 -16.01 -21.37
CA ILE A 259 12.93 -15.86 -22.19
C ILE A 259 12.95 -16.92 -23.29
N PRO A 260 11.98 -17.85 -23.35
CA PRO A 260 11.94 -18.87 -24.41
C PRO A 260 11.51 -18.25 -25.75
N ILE A 261 12.07 -18.78 -26.85
CA ILE A 261 11.55 -18.49 -28.19
C ILE A 261 10.35 -19.43 -28.44
N LEU A 262 9.16 -18.86 -28.57
CA LEU A 262 7.92 -19.63 -28.77
C LEU A 262 7.83 -20.19 -30.18
N ARG A 263 8.18 -19.37 -31.18
CA ARG A 263 8.14 -19.73 -32.61
C ARG A 263 9.23 -18.98 -33.37
N GLY A 264 9.70 -19.55 -34.45
CA GLY A 264 10.75 -18.96 -35.28
C GLY A 264 12.15 -19.12 -34.68
N ARG A 265 12.98 -18.09 -34.76
CA ARG A 265 14.37 -18.08 -34.28
C ARG A 265 14.71 -16.80 -33.50
N SER A 266 15.73 -16.87 -32.68
CA SER A 266 16.37 -15.69 -32.08
C SER A 266 17.22 -14.96 -33.11
N PHE A 267 17.77 -13.80 -32.71
CA PHE A 267 18.81 -13.11 -33.49
C PHE A 267 20.08 -13.96 -33.56
N GLY A 268 20.76 -13.86 -34.68
CA GLY A 268 22.01 -14.58 -34.93
C GLY A 268 23.14 -13.64 -35.39
N ALA A 269 24.34 -14.20 -35.53
CA ALA A 269 25.52 -13.45 -35.94
C ALA A 269 25.41 -12.80 -37.34
N ASN A 270 24.46 -13.23 -38.17
CA ASN A 270 24.20 -12.66 -39.49
C ASN A 270 23.22 -11.50 -39.48
N ASP A 271 22.54 -11.21 -38.36
CA ASP A 271 21.58 -10.11 -38.24
C ASP A 271 22.30 -8.82 -37.86
N VAL A 272 23.14 -8.34 -38.78
CA VAL A 272 24.04 -7.19 -38.58
C VAL A 272 23.75 -6.06 -39.59
N LEU A 273 24.33 -4.89 -39.38
CA LEU A 273 24.19 -3.74 -40.24
C LEU A 273 24.52 -4.07 -41.71
N GLY A 274 23.65 -3.61 -42.62
CA GLY A 274 23.77 -3.90 -44.08
C GLY A 274 23.14 -5.20 -44.54
N LYS A 275 22.53 -5.98 -43.64
CA LYS A 275 21.70 -7.16 -43.95
C LYS A 275 20.20 -6.81 -43.85
N PRO A 276 19.28 -7.66 -44.38
CA PRO A 276 17.86 -7.45 -44.22
C PRO A 276 17.48 -7.26 -42.76
N LEU A 277 16.65 -6.24 -42.48
CA LEU A 277 16.27 -5.88 -41.13
C LEU A 277 15.28 -6.89 -40.56
N VAL A 278 15.55 -7.38 -39.39
CA VAL A 278 14.77 -8.41 -38.71
C VAL A 278 14.35 -7.97 -37.32
N ILE A 279 13.18 -8.43 -36.89
CA ILE A 279 12.63 -8.18 -35.54
C ILE A 279 12.07 -9.46 -34.94
N LEU A 280 12.02 -9.50 -33.60
CA LEU A 280 11.14 -10.39 -32.87
C LEU A 280 9.98 -9.58 -32.31
N ILE A 281 8.85 -10.24 -32.12
CA ILE A 281 7.66 -9.64 -31.54
C ILE A 281 7.18 -10.46 -30.34
N ASP A 282 6.42 -9.83 -29.46
CA ASP A 282 5.81 -10.58 -28.37
C ASP A 282 4.51 -11.29 -28.82
N GLU A 283 4.10 -12.25 -28.01
CA GLU A 283 2.87 -13.04 -28.23
C GLU A 283 1.62 -12.17 -28.29
N TYR A 284 1.56 -11.08 -27.49
CA TYR A 284 0.42 -10.18 -27.47
C TYR A 284 0.26 -9.42 -28.80
N LEU A 285 1.37 -8.93 -29.38
CA LEU A 285 1.37 -8.31 -30.70
C LEU A 285 0.94 -9.32 -31.78
N ALA A 286 1.50 -10.54 -31.72
CA ALA A 286 1.16 -11.59 -32.65
C ALA A 286 -0.33 -11.94 -32.63
N GLN A 287 -0.93 -12.13 -31.45
CA GLN A 287 -2.35 -12.44 -31.30
C GLN A 287 -3.27 -11.27 -31.74
N LYS A 288 -2.88 -10.04 -31.42
CA LYS A 288 -3.72 -8.85 -31.69
C LYS A 288 -3.73 -8.44 -33.15
N PHE A 289 -2.59 -8.51 -33.84
CA PHE A 289 -2.44 -7.95 -35.18
C PHE A 289 -2.38 -9.04 -36.28
N PHE A 290 -2.19 -10.30 -35.91
CA PHE A 290 -2.14 -11.45 -36.86
C PHE A 290 -3.04 -12.61 -36.39
N PRO A 291 -4.33 -12.37 -36.06
CA PRO A 291 -5.19 -13.44 -35.50
C PRO A 291 -5.35 -14.64 -36.45
N ASP A 292 -5.41 -14.39 -37.77
CA ASP A 292 -5.70 -15.40 -38.79
C ASP A 292 -4.51 -15.73 -39.70
N ARG A 293 -3.28 -15.27 -39.36
CA ARG A 293 -2.09 -15.45 -40.20
C ARG A 293 -0.89 -15.79 -39.36
N ASP A 294 0.08 -16.49 -39.96
CA ASP A 294 1.38 -16.67 -39.35
C ASP A 294 2.16 -15.33 -39.37
N PRO A 295 2.56 -14.77 -38.23
CA PRO A 295 3.37 -13.56 -38.19
C PRO A 295 4.80 -13.76 -38.73
N ILE A 296 5.35 -14.98 -38.68
CA ILE A 296 6.72 -15.25 -39.14
C ILE A 296 6.82 -14.98 -40.64
N GLY A 297 7.82 -14.19 -41.04
CA GLY A 297 8.03 -13.77 -42.42
C GLY A 297 7.18 -12.56 -42.86
N GLN A 298 6.21 -12.15 -42.05
CA GLN A 298 5.47 -10.91 -42.30
C GLN A 298 6.34 -9.68 -41.97
N ARG A 299 5.91 -8.52 -42.47
CA ARG A 299 6.66 -7.26 -42.30
C ARG A 299 5.89 -6.26 -41.47
N LEU A 300 6.63 -5.60 -40.57
CA LEU A 300 6.15 -4.38 -39.90
C LEU A 300 6.88 -3.17 -40.52
N ASN A 301 6.16 -2.07 -40.58
CA ASN A 301 6.67 -0.79 -41.04
C ASN A 301 6.79 0.14 -39.86
N GLN A 302 7.97 0.67 -39.60
CA GLN A 302 8.20 1.71 -38.60
C GLN A 302 8.79 2.95 -39.25
N GLN A 303 8.42 4.12 -38.74
CA GLN A 303 8.93 5.39 -39.24
C GLN A 303 10.07 5.86 -38.33
N LEU A 304 11.29 5.38 -38.60
CA LEU A 304 12.48 5.73 -37.81
C LEU A 304 13.22 6.96 -38.33
N LEU A 305 12.92 7.42 -39.55
CA LEU A 305 13.70 8.50 -40.20
C LEU A 305 12.86 9.77 -40.33
N PRO A 306 13.49 10.95 -40.17
CA PRO A 306 12.83 12.26 -40.34
C PRO A 306 12.27 12.50 -41.73
N ASP A 307 12.77 11.80 -42.75
CA ASP A 307 12.34 11.90 -44.16
C ASP A 307 11.02 11.20 -44.49
N LYS A 308 10.34 10.65 -43.48
CA LYS A 308 9.10 9.87 -43.59
C LYS A 308 9.26 8.58 -44.42
N SER A 309 10.46 8.15 -44.74
CA SER A 309 10.69 6.84 -45.34
C SER A 309 10.37 5.75 -44.32
N ARG A 310 9.57 4.76 -44.74
CA ARG A 310 9.21 3.62 -43.90
C ARG A 310 10.24 2.53 -44.04
N THR A 311 10.77 2.13 -42.94
CA THR A 311 11.68 0.97 -42.90
C THR A 311 10.88 -0.30 -42.67
N HIS A 312 11.15 -1.33 -43.48
CA HIS A 312 10.49 -2.61 -43.41
C HIS A 312 11.32 -3.59 -42.60
N TYR A 313 10.69 -4.17 -41.58
CA TYR A 313 11.28 -5.17 -40.71
C TYR A 313 10.60 -6.52 -40.89
N THR A 314 11.33 -7.59 -41.07
CA THR A 314 10.78 -8.94 -41.19
C THR A 314 10.72 -9.61 -39.82
N ILE A 315 9.56 -10.13 -39.45
CA ILE A 315 9.38 -10.88 -38.20
C ILE A 315 10.04 -12.25 -38.34
N VAL A 316 11.02 -12.55 -37.49
CA VAL A 316 11.75 -13.83 -37.51
C VAL A 316 11.48 -14.72 -36.30
N GLY A 317 10.91 -14.18 -35.22
CA GLY A 317 10.58 -14.95 -34.03
C GLY A 317 9.50 -14.31 -33.19
N ILE A 318 8.90 -15.13 -32.32
CA ILE A 318 7.86 -14.75 -31.36
C ILE A 318 8.33 -15.19 -29.97
N VAL A 319 8.20 -14.28 -29.00
CA VAL A 319 8.55 -14.49 -27.59
C VAL A 319 7.33 -14.25 -26.68
N PRO A 320 7.29 -14.76 -25.46
CA PRO A 320 6.25 -14.39 -24.50
C PRO A 320 6.33 -12.90 -24.18
N SER A 321 5.19 -12.32 -23.81
CA SER A 321 5.17 -10.91 -23.37
C SER A 321 5.93 -10.75 -22.05
N VAL A 322 6.84 -9.78 -22.00
CA VAL A 322 7.64 -9.42 -20.82
C VAL A 322 7.05 -8.20 -20.13
N ARG A 323 7.08 -8.16 -18.83
CA ARG A 323 6.67 -7.00 -18.05
C ARG A 323 7.81 -5.98 -17.94
N HIS A 324 7.63 -4.81 -18.53
CA HIS A 324 8.62 -3.71 -18.48
C HIS A 324 8.25 -2.58 -17.53
N GLY A 325 6.94 -2.32 -17.35
CA GLY A 325 6.44 -1.25 -16.48
C GLY A 325 6.18 -1.69 -15.04
N GLU A 326 5.64 -0.77 -14.24
CA GLU A 326 5.19 -1.07 -12.88
C GLU A 326 4.26 -2.28 -12.89
N VAL A 327 4.54 -3.24 -12.02
CA VAL A 327 3.74 -4.47 -11.93
C VAL A 327 2.28 -4.09 -11.59
N GLY A 328 1.35 -4.55 -12.41
CA GLY A 328 -0.09 -4.42 -12.14
C GLY A 328 -0.77 -3.14 -12.65
N ILE A 329 -0.07 -2.13 -13.12
CA ILE A 329 -0.69 -0.83 -13.49
C ILE A 329 -0.81 -0.66 -15.00
N ALA A 330 0.13 -1.18 -15.79
CA ALA A 330 0.11 -0.98 -17.23
C ALA A 330 -0.72 -2.05 -17.97
N PRO A 331 -1.56 -1.65 -18.93
CA PRO A 331 -2.15 -2.60 -19.88
C PRO A 331 -1.03 -3.36 -20.61
N LYS A 332 -1.31 -4.56 -21.09
CA LYS A 332 -0.39 -5.26 -21.98
C LYS A 332 -0.14 -4.38 -23.20
N VAL A 333 1.12 -3.96 -23.39
CA VAL A 333 1.56 -3.17 -24.54
C VAL A 333 2.30 -4.12 -25.47
N PRO A 334 2.05 -4.05 -26.81
CA PRO A 334 2.84 -4.80 -27.78
C PRO A 334 4.32 -4.52 -27.64
N GLN A 335 5.17 -5.53 -27.87
CA GLN A 335 6.63 -5.40 -27.75
C GLN A 335 7.29 -5.81 -29.06
N ILE A 336 8.31 -5.04 -29.46
CA ILE A 336 9.12 -5.28 -30.64
C ILE A 336 10.57 -5.26 -30.20
N TYR A 337 11.31 -6.30 -30.56
CA TYR A 337 12.74 -6.42 -30.28
C TYR A 337 13.54 -6.23 -31.57
N TRP A 338 14.56 -5.37 -31.51
CA TRP A 338 15.50 -5.12 -32.60
C TRP A 338 16.85 -5.76 -32.28
N SER A 339 17.57 -6.15 -33.33
CA SER A 339 18.94 -6.64 -33.17
C SER A 339 19.92 -5.50 -32.92
N ALA A 340 20.65 -5.54 -31.82
CA ALA A 340 21.75 -4.60 -31.53
C ALA A 340 22.91 -4.70 -32.55
N GLY A 341 22.98 -5.76 -33.36
CA GLY A 341 23.87 -5.84 -34.50
C GLY A 341 23.44 -4.99 -35.70
N GLN A 342 22.15 -4.62 -35.78
CA GLN A 342 21.58 -3.76 -36.83
C GLN A 342 21.33 -2.34 -36.34
N PHE A 343 21.01 -2.19 -35.07
CA PHE A 343 20.79 -0.93 -34.38
C PHE A 343 21.61 -0.93 -33.09
N SER A 344 22.21 0.17 -32.76
CA SER A 344 22.92 0.32 -31.48
C SER A 344 22.66 1.70 -30.92
N ASP A 345 22.62 1.80 -29.61
CA ASP A 345 22.46 3.06 -28.90
C ASP A 345 23.73 3.38 -28.09
N LEU A 346 23.93 4.67 -27.83
CA LEU A 346 25.01 5.17 -26.97
C LEU A 346 24.79 4.82 -25.51
N GLN A 347 23.55 4.63 -25.09
CA GLN A 347 23.20 4.26 -23.74
C GLN A 347 22.50 2.89 -23.76
N THR A 348 23.03 1.95 -22.99
CA THR A 348 22.49 0.60 -22.89
C THR A 348 22.74 0.05 -21.50
N THR A 349 22.07 -1.03 -21.18
CA THR A 349 22.28 -1.77 -19.93
C THR A 349 22.86 -3.13 -20.27
N LEU A 350 23.99 -3.44 -19.65
CA LEU A 350 24.60 -4.75 -19.69
C LEU A 350 23.87 -5.66 -18.69
N LEU A 351 23.41 -6.80 -19.15
CA LEU A 351 22.75 -7.85 -18.41
C LEU A 351 23.71 -9.03 -18.26
N ILE A 352 23.95 -9.46 -17.03
CA ILE A 352 24.93 -10.53 -16.76
C ILE A 352 24.28 -11.57 -15.87
N ARG A 353 24.10 -12.78 -16.39
CA ARG A 353 23.65 -13.94 -15.64
C ARG A 353 24.83 -14.60 -14.97
N THR A 354 24.77 -14.78 -13.65
CA THR A 354 25.86 -15.31 -12.84
C THR A 354 25.53 -16.68 -12.25
N GLU A 355 26.58 -17.44 -11.83
CA GLU A 355 26.40 -18.69 -11.10
C GLU A 355 26.14 -18.47 -9.60
N GLY A 356 26.71 -17.41 -9.04
CA GLY A 356 26.61 -17.03 -7.64
C GLY A 356 26.16 -15.60 -7.47
N GLU A 357 26.57 -14.97 -6.36
CA GLU A 357 26.20 -13.61 -6.00
C GLU A 357 26.60 -12.61 -7.10
N PRO A 358 25.62 -11.92 -7.76
CA PRO A 358 25.90 -11.07 -8.91
C PRO A 358 26.82 -9.89 -8.59
N THR A 359 26.70 -9.33 -7.39
CA THR A 359 27.44 -8.12 -6.98
C THR A 359 28.92 -8.39 -6.79
N ALA A 360 29.34 -9.65 -6.57
CA ALA A 360 30.74 -10.04 -6.43
C ALA A 360 31.57 -9.74 -7.69
N LEU A 361 30.93 -9.77 -8.89
CA LEU A 361 31.59 -9.59 -10.17
C LEU A 361 31.78 -8.10 -10.57
N LEU A 362 31.22 -7.15 -9.83
CA LEU A 362 31.25 -5.72 -10.18
C LEU A 362 32.65 -5.16 -10.42
N ARG A 363 33.65 -5.61 -9.65
CA ARG A 363 35.05 -5.15 -9.84
C ARG A 363 35.61 -5.65 -11.16
N SER A 364 35.41 -6.91 -11.51
CA SER A 364 35.86 -7.52 -12.75
C SER A 364 35.18 -6.92 -13.97
N ILE A 365 33.87 -6.67 -13.88
CA ILE A 365 33.09 -6.02 -14.92
C ILE A 365 33.61 -4.59 -15.18
N ARG A 366 33.83 -3.80 -14.11
CA ARG A 366 34.43 -2.46 -14.24
C ARG A 366 35.82 -2.49 -14.88
N ALA A 367 36.63 -3.48 -14.54
CA ALA A 367 37.95 -3.66 -15.15
C ALA A 367 37.83 -4.01 -16.63
N ALA A 368 36.91 -4.90 -17.03
CA ALA A 368 36.65 -5.25 -18.42
C ALA A 368 36.21 -4.04 -19.25
N VAL A 369 35.26 -3.24 -18.77
CA VAL A 369 34.82 -2.00 -19.45
C VAL A 369 35.98 -1.04 -19.62
N ARG A 370 36.72 -0.75 -18.55
CA ARG A 370 37.88 0.17 -18.58
C ARG A 370 39.01 -0.32 -19.48
N SER A 371 39.18 -1.60 -19.67
CA SER A 371 40.19 -2.16 -20.56
C SER A 371 39.92 -1.85 -22.05
N ILE A 372 38.64 -1.62 -22.40
CA ILE A 372 38.24 -1.24 -23.76
C ILE A 372 38.17 0.28 -23.88
N ASP A 373 37.49 0.93 -22.94
CA ASP A 373 37.37 2.37 -22.89
C ASP A 373 37.32 2.92 -21.45
N PRO A 374 38.39 3.58 -20.96
CA PRO A 374 38.38 4.18 -19.63
C PRO A 374 37.38 5.35 -19.46
N GLN A 375 36.87 5.91 -20.55
CA GLN A 375 35.93 7.04 -20.55
C GLN A 375 34.47 6.61 -20.59
N ALA A 376 34.18 5.32 -20.72
CA ALA A 376 32.82 4.81 -20.69
C ALA A 376 32.29 4.69 -19.23
N PRO A 377 31.38 5.57 -18.78
CA PRO A 377 30.89 5.55 -17.42
C PRO A 377 29.92 4.38 -17.20
N ILE A 378 30.05 3.78 -16.03
CA ILE A 378 29.14 2.77 -15.51
C ILE A 378 28.24 3.44 -14.47
N PHE A 379 26.94 3.18 -14.54
CA PHE A 379 25.93 3.73 -13.61
C PHE A 379 24.84 2.71 -13.32
N GLY A 380 23.96 2.99 -12.35
CA GLY A 380 22.74 2.24 -12.10
C GLY A 380 22.95 0.74 -11.87
N THR A 381 24.06 0.34 -11.22
CA THR A 381 24.33 -1.08 -10.93
C THR A 381 23.42 -1.60 -9.87
N ARG A 382 22.61 -2.61 -10.19
CA ARG A 382 21.70 -3.31 -9.28
C ARG A 382 21.41 -4.72 -9.76
N THR A 383 20.90 -5.58 -8.89
CA THR A 383 20.37 -6.87 -9.32
C THR A 383 18.97 -6.70 -9.94
N MET A 384 18.58 -7.62 -10.81
CA MET A 384 17.22 -7.60 -11.37
C MET A 384 16.17 -7.87 -10.28
N GLU A 385 16.49 -8.66 -9.28
CA GLU A 385 15.64 -8.88 -8.11
C GLU A 385 15.39 -7.57 -7.34
N GLU A 386 16.42 -6.73 -7.14
CA GLU A 386 16.27 -5.39 -6.56
C GLU A 386 15.39 -4.49 -7.44
N ALA A 387 15.54 -4.54 -8.76
CA ALA A 387 14.72 -3.76 -9.68
C ALA A 387 13.24 -4.15 -9.60
N VAL A 388 12.94 -5.46 -9.62
CA VAL A 388 11.58 -5.99 -9.46
C VAL A 388 11.01 -5.64 -8.09
N SER A 389 11.76 -5.84 -7.01
CA SER A 389 11.36 -5.49 -5.65
C SER A 389 11.10 -4.00 -5.49
N GLY A 390 11.93 -3.16 -6.11
CA GLY A 390 11.76 -1.71 -6.15
C GLY A 390 10.47 -1.27 -6.85
N SER A 391 10.05 -1.99 -7.91
CA SER A 391 8.84 -1.66 -8.67
C SER A 391 7.54 -1.81 -7.87
N VAL A 392 7.51 -2.67 -6.85
CA VAL A 392 6.36 -2.88 -5.95
C VAL A 392 6.55 -2.23 -4.58
N ALA A 393 7.62 -1.47 -4.38
CA ALA A 393 7.97 -0.88 -3.10
C ALA A 393 6.91 0.10 -2.56
N THR A 394 6.33 0.91 -3.44
CA THR A 394 5.27 1.86 -3.09
C THR A 394 4.01 1.13 -2.60
N GLN A 395 3.63 0.06 -3.27
CA GLN A 395 2.48 -0.77 -2.91
C GLN A 395 2.71 -1.48 -1.58
N ARG A 396 3.90 -2.04 -1.38
CA ARG A 396 4.34 -2.66 -0.12
C ARG A 396 4.30 -1.69 1.04
N LEU A 397 4.85 -0.48 0.87
CA LEU A 397 4.82 0.57 1.89
C LEU A 397 3.38 0.97 2.21
N SER A 398 2.56 1.21 1.20
CA SER A 398 1.15 1.58 1.37
C SER A 398 0.36 0.50 2.12
N ALA A 399 0.52 -0.77 1.76
CA ALA A 399 -0.10 -1.90 2.45
C ALA A 399 0.37 -1.99 3.90
N GLY A 400 1.66 -1.80 4.16
CA GLY A 400 2.24 -1.79 5.50
C GLY A 400 1.69 -0.65 6.38
N LEU A 401 1.61 0.57 5.85
CA LEU A 401 1.09 1.73 6.58
C LEU A 401 -0.41 1.57 6.87
N ILE A 402 -1.21 1.18 5.88
CA ILE A 402 -2.65 0.98 6.09
C ILE A 402 -2.89 -0.20 7.03
N GLY A 403 -2.10 -1.27 6.94
CA GLY A 403 -2.11 -2.39 7.89
C GLY A 403 -1.83 -1.94 9.32
N GLY A 404 -0.79 -1.14 9.54
CA GLY A 404 -0.45 -0.56 10.84
C GLY A 404 -1.57 0.33 11.39
N PHE A 405 -2.12 1.21 10.57
CA PHE A 405 -3.27 2.05 10.97
C PHE A 405 -4.52 1.22 11.27
N SER A 406 -4.74 0.12 10.55
CA SER A 406 -5.88 -0.78 10.79
C SER A 406 -5.74 -1.52 12.12
N LEU A 407 -4.53 -1.98 12.47
CA LEU A 407 -4.26 -2.58 13.77
C LEU A 407 -4.46 -1.57 14.92
N LEU A 408 -3.99 -0.33 14.74
CA LEU A 408 -4.22 0.73 15.71
C LEU A 408 -5.72 1.04 15.87
N ALA A 409 -6.44 1.15 14.76
CA ALA A 409 -7.89 1.37 14.76
C ALA A 409 -8.65 0.24 15.48
N LEU A 410 -8.25 -1.02 15.23
CA LEU A 410 -8.79 -2.18 15.90
C LEU A 410 -8.54 -2.15 17.41
N PHE A 411 -7.31 -1.86 17.81
CA PHE A 411 -6.95 -1.71 19.22
C PHE A 411 -7.78 -0.62 19.92
N LEU A 412 -7.93 0.54 19.28
CA LEU A 412 -8.72 1.65 19.78
C LEU A 412 -10.23 1.29 19.86
N ALA A 413 -10.76 0.56 18.89
CA ALA A 413 -12.15 0.09 18.91
C ALA A 413 -12.40 -0.89 20.06
N VAL A 414 -11.46 -1.80 20.33
CA VAL A 414 -11.49 -2.73 21.48
C VAL A 414 -11.49 -1.98 22.80
N LEU A 415 -10.60 -1.00 22.96
CA LEU A 415 -10.53 -0.15 24.15
C LEU A 415 -11.83 0.62 24.37
N GLY A 416 -12.40 1.19 23.32
CA GLY A 416 -13.67 1.92 23.38
C GLY A 416 -14.83 1.02 23.80
N LEU A 417 -14.95 -0.14 23.18
CA LEU A 417 -15.97 -1.14 23.51
C LEU A 417 -15.84 -1.62 24.96
N TYR A 418 -14.62 -2.00 25.37
CA TYR A 418 -14.33 -2.40 26.75
C TYR A 418 -14.71 -1.30 27.75
N GLY A 419 -14.27 -0.06 27.52
CA GLY A 419 -14.51 1.07 28.42
C GLY A 419 -16.00 1.33 28.62
N VAL A 420 -16.78 1.33 27.54
CA VAL A 420 -18.23 1.56 27.62
C VAL A 420 -18.95 0.37 28.28
N LEU A 421 -18.58 -0.86 27.97
CA LEU A 421 -19.20 -2.02 28.63
C LEU A 421 -18.85 -2.08 30.12
N ALA A 422 -17.61 -1.80 30.51
CA ALA A 422 -17.22 -1.72 31.91
C ALA A 422 -18.02 -0.63 32.65
N TYR A 423 -18.20 0.52 32.03
CA TYR A 423 -19.04 1.58 32.58
C TYR A 423 -20.52 1.15 32.74
N LEU A 424 -21.08 0.53 31.70
CA LEU A 424 -22.47 0.02 31.76
C LEU A 424 -22.67 -1.00 32.88
N VAL A 425 -21.72 -1.88 33.12
CA VAL A 425 -21.72 -2.84 34.21
C VAL A 425 -21.69 -2.12 35.55
N THR A 426 -20.76 -1.16 35.73
CA THR A 426 -20.64 -0.38 36.97
C THR A 426 -21.93 0.38 37.30
N ARG A 427 -22.54 1.02 36.31
CA ARG A 427 -23.80 1.77 36.51
C ARG A 427 -24.99 0.88 36.85
N ARG A 428 -25.00 -0.38 36.36
CA ARG A 428 -26.07 -1.36 36.61
C ARG A 428 -25.75 -2.32 37.76
N THR A 429 -24.70 -2.06 38.54
CA THR A 429 -24.25 -2.96 39.61
C THR A 429 -25.40 -3.27 40.60
N ARG A 430 -26.17 -2.24 40.99
CA ARG A 430 -27.35 -2.42 41.88
C ARG A 430 -28.46 -3.24 41.22
N GLU A 431 -28.81 -3.00 39.96
CA GLU A 431 -29.78 -3.80 39.19
C GLU A 431 -29.34 -5.27 39.06
N ILE A 432 -28.03 -5.46 38.75
CA ILE A 432 -27.41 -6.79 38.64
C ILE A 432 -27.44 -7.49 40.01
N GLY A 433 -27.08 -6.78 41.09
CA GLY A 433 -27.12 -7.31 42.45
C GLY A 433 -28.52 -7.76 42.88
N ILE A 434 -29.55 -6.94 42.62
CA ILE A 434 -30.96 -7.31 42.89
C ILE A 434 -31.36 -8.56 42.08
N ARG A 435 -31.02 -8.65 40.81
CA ARG A 435 -31.31 -9.83 39.98
C ARG A 435 -30.64 -11.10 40.50
N ILE A 436 -29.37 -10.99 40.96
CA ILE A 436 -28.65 -12.11 41.56
C ILE A 436 -29.31 -12.52 42.89
N ALA A 437 -29.67 -11.55 43.74
CA ALA A 437 -30.36 -11.80 45.01
C ALA A 437 -31.73 -12.48 44.80
N LEU A 438 -32.43 -12.17 43.70
CA LEU A 438 -33.69 -12.80 43.30
C LEU A 438 -33.52 -14.17 42.59
N GLY A 439 -32.29 -14.74 42.57
CA GLY A 439 -32.01 -16.07 42.03
C GLY A 439 -31.73 -16.12 40.52
N SER A 440 -31.47 -14.99 39.85
CA SER A 440 -31.12 -15.02 38.44
C SER A 440 -29.75 -15.70 38.22
N PRO A 441 -29.66 -16.70 37.32
CA PRO A 441 -28.40 -17.39 37.09
C PRO A 441 -27.35 -16.42 36.47
N ARG A 442 -26.11 -16.53 36.93
CA ARG A 442 -24.97 -15.68 36.48
C ARG A 442 -24.75 -15.71 34.96
N THR A 443 -25.07 -16.84 34.31
CA THR A 443 -25.01 -17.02 32.85
C THR A 443 -25.97 -16.11 32.08
N LYS A 444 -27.18 -15.82 32.65
CA LYS A 444 -28.12 -14.86 32.05
C LYS A 444 -27.57 -13.43 32.06
N ILE A 445 -26.88 -13.04 33.13
CA ILE A 445 -26.25 -11.72 33.26
C ILE A 445 -25.11 -11.58 32.24
N PHE A 446 -24.26 -12.61 32.14
CA PHE A 446 -23.22 -12.71 31.15
C PHE A 446 -23.79 -12.55 29.73
N GLY A 447 -24.80 -13.32 29.38
CA GLY A 447 -25.46 -13.29 28.08
C GLY A 447 -26.07 -11.92 27.74
N LEU A 448 -26.61 -11.20 28.72
CA LEU A 448 -27.20 -9.87 28.54
C LEU A 448 -26.14 -8.83 28.15
N ILE A 449 -24.98 -8.84 28.80
CA ILE A 449 -23.88 -7.90 28.54
C ILE A 449 -23.23 -8.23 27.18
N LEU A 450 -22.96 -9.52 26.93
CA LEU A 450 -22.42 -9.99 25.66
C LEU A 450 -23.34 -9.62 24.49
N ARG A 451 -24.66 -9.88 24.63
CA ARG A 451 -25.65 -9.52 23.60
C ARG A 451 -25.65 -8.02 23.29
N GLN A 452 -25.59 -7.18 24.32
CA GLN A 452 -25.55 -5.72 24.13
C GLN A 452 -24.31 -5.27 23.39
N GLY A 453 -23.12 -5.79 23.73
CA GLY A 453 -21.89 -5.53 23.02
C GLY A 453 -21.93 -6.01 21.55
N MET A 454 -22.42 -7.25 21.34
CA MET A 454 -22.53 -7.84 20.00
C MET A 454 -23.51 -7.11 19.07
N ILE A 455 -24.61 -6.55 19.61
CA ILE A 455 -25.53 -5.70 18.82
C ILE A 455 -24.81 -4.45 18.34
N MET A 456 -24.06 -3.76 19.21
CA MET A 456 -23.32 -2.55 18.83
C MET A 456 -22.25 -2.86 17.76
N VAL A 457 -21.52 -3.96 17.93
CA VAL A 457 -20.52 -4.41 16.97
C VAL A 457 -21.15 -4.86 15.66
N GLY A 458 -22.25 -5.61 15.71
CA GLY A 458 -22.99 -6.02 14.51
C GLY A 458 -23.50 -4.84 13.69
N LEU A 459 -24.06 -3.82 14.36
CA LEU A 459 -24.47 -2.56 13.70
C LEU A 459 -23.26 -1.81 13.13
N GLY A 460 -22.12 -1.80 13.86
CA GLY A 460 -20.88 -1.19 13.39
C GLY A 460 -20.30 -1.91 12.17
N ILE A 461 -20.26 -3.25 12.18
CA ILE A 461 -19.82 -4.05 11.02
C ILE A 461 -20.75 -3.78 9.84
N PHE A 462 -22.07 -3.79 10.02
CA PHE A 462 -23.04 -3.52 8.96
C PHE A 462 -22.82 -2.13 8.34
N ALA A 463 -22.71 -1.10 9.17
CA ALA A 463 -22.40 0.25 8.70
C ALA A 463 -21.03 0.33 8.01
N GLY A 464 -20.01 -0.36 8.56
CA GLY A 464 -18.67 -0.42 8.00
C GLY A 464 -18.61 -1.09 6.63
N VAL A 465 -19.37 -2.18 6.44
CA VAL A 465 -19.50 -2.85 5.14
C VAL A 465 -20.14 -1.93 4.10
N ILE A 466 -21.21 -1.23 4.46
CA ILE A 466 -21.86 -0.25 3.55
C ILE A 466 -20.87 0.86 3.17
N LEU A 467 -20.13 1.42 4.14
CA LEU A 467 -19.13 2.44 3.90
C LEU A 467 -17.97 1.92 3.04
N ALA A 468 -17.47 0.73 3.32
CA ALA A 468 -16.41 0.10 2.52
C ALA A 468 -16.84 -0.12 1.07
N TRP A 469 -18.09 -0.55 0.88
CA TRP A 469 -18.68 -0.73 -0.46
C TRP A 469 -18.81 0.60 -1.20
N GLY A 470 -19.25 1.65 -0.53
CA GLY A 470 -19.31 3.01 -1.08
C GLY A 470 -17.93 3.62 -1.40
N CYS A 471 -16.89 3.23 -0.66
CA CYS A 471 -15.51 3.66 -0.92
C CYS A 471 -14.82 2.84 -2.02
N GLY A 472 -15.39 1.72 -2.46
CA GLY A 472 -14.83 0.84 -3.50
C GLY A 472 -14.35 1.58 -4.76
N PRO A 473 -15.13 2.50 -5.37
CA PRO A 473 -14.71 3.27 -6.54
C PRO A 473 -13.46 4.13 -6.30
N LEU A 474 -13.28 4.66 -5.09
CA LEU A 474 -12.12 5.50 -4.72
C LEU A 474 -10.83 4.69 -4.62
N ILE A 475 -10.94 3.41 -4.23
CA ILE A 475 -9.80 2.53 -4.01
C ILE A 475 -9.43 1.76 -5.29
N ARG A 476 -10.32 1.71 -6.28
CA ARG A 476 -10.17 0.92 -7.52
C ARG A 476 -8.85 1.16 -8.25
N HIS A 477 -8.35 2.39 -8.24
CA HIS A 477 -7.07 2.75 -8.87
C HIS A 477 -5.83 2.23 -8.14
N PHE A 478 -5.99 1.82 -6.88
CA PHE A 478 -4.90 1.30 -6.04
C PHE A 478 -4.93 -0.22 -5.91
N ILE A 479 -5.95 -0.88 -6.46
CA ILE A 479 -6.15 -2.33 -6.32
C ILE A 479 -5.91 -3.00 -7.67
N TYR A 480 -5.11 -4.06 -7.64
CA TYR A 480 -4.80 -4.89 -8.80
C TYR A 480 -5.15 -6.36 -8.55
N GLY A 481 -5.74 -7.02 -9.56
CA GLY A 481 -6.03 -8.46 -9.51
C GLY A 481 -7.14 -8.88 -8.55
N VAL A 482 -7.74 -7.91 -7.81
CA VAL A 482 -8.78 -8.17 -6.80
C VAL A 482 -9.96 -7.24 -7.04
N ALA A 483 -11.18 -7.75 -6.86
CA ALA A 483 -12.37 -6.90 -6.92
C ALA A 483 -12.42 -5.96 -5.70
N PRO A 484 -12.76 -4.66 -5.88
CA PRO A 484 -12.90 -3.72 -4.76
C PRO A 484 -13.85 -4.17 -3.67
N ASN A 485 -14.80 -5.03 -4.01
CA ASN A 485 -15.82 -5.57 -3.14
C ASN A 485 -15.66 -7.09 -2.94
N ASP A 486 -14.41 -7.56 -2.78
CA ASP A 486 -14.13 -8.98 -2.57
C ASP A 486 -14.87 -9.53 -1.35
N PRO A 487 -15.82 -10.47 -1.53
CA PRO A 487 -16.62 -11.01 -0.43
C PRO A 487 -15.77 -11.75 0.63
N ALA A 488 -14.69 -12.39 0.20
CA ALA A 488 -13.82 -13.14 1.12
C ALA A 488 -13.14 -12.21 2.11
N THR A 489 -12.62 -11.07 1.65
CA THR A 489 -12.04 -10.03 2.51
C THR A 489 -13.07 -9.45 3.48
N ILE A 490 -14.27 -9.11 2.99
CA ILE A 490 -15.33 -8.52 3.83
C ILE A 490 -15.76 -9.50 4.91
N ILE A 491 -16.00 -10.76 4.56
CA ILE A 491 -16.39 -11.82 5.51
C ILE A 491 -15.26 -12.07 6.51
N GLY A 492 -14.02 -12.16 6.06
CA GLY A 492 -12.86 -12.36 6.93
C GLY A 492 -12.70 -11.23 7.96
N VAL A 493 -12.84 -9.98 7.53
CA VAL A 493 -12.80 -8.80 8.42
C VAL A 493 -13.96 -8.80 9.39
N ALA A 494 -15.17 -9.09 8.94
CA ALA A 494 -16.36 -9.17 9.80
C ALA A 494 -16.20 -10.27 10.87
N ALA A 495 -15.71 -11.44 10.48
CA ALA A 495 -15.42 -12.53 11.40
C ALA A 495 -14.33 -12.16 12.42
N LEU A 496 -13.24 -11.55 11.98
CA LEU A 496 -12.16 -11.05 12.85
C LEU A 496 -12.68 -10.05 13.88
N LEU A 497 -13.45 -9.05 13.44
CA LEU A 497 -14.06 -8.06 14.33
C LEU A 497 -15.03 -8.70 15.33
N ALA A 498 -15.84 -9.67 14.91
CA ALA A 498 -16.76 -10.38 15.79
C ALA A 498 -16.01 -11.19 16.87
N VAL A 499 -14.97 -11.92 16.51
CA VAL A 499 -14.14 -12.69 17.46
C VAL A 499 -13.48 -11.76 18.48
N ILE A 500 -12.86 -10.66 18.00
CA ILE A 500 -12.20 -9.71 18.89
C ILE A 500 -13.20 -9.00 19.80
N ALA A 501 -14.40 -8.68 19.30
CA ALA A 501 -15.47 -8.12 20.10
C ALA A 501 -15.94 -9.06 21.22
N ILE A 502 -16.06 -10.36 20.95
CA ILE A 502 -16.38 -11.36 21.96
C ILE A 502 -15.32 -11.35 23.07
N LEU A 503 -14.04 -11.34 22.70
CA LEU A 503 -12.93 -11.27 23.65
C LEU A 503 -12.94 -9.97 24.47
N ALA A 504 -13.21 -8.84 23.82
CA ALA A 504 -13.32 -7.53 24.50
C ALA A 504 -14.50 -7.47 25.49
N CYS A 505 -15.62 -8.09 25.15
CA CYS A 505 -16.81 -8.15 26.00
C CYS A 505 -16.66 -9.14 27.17
N TRP A 506 -15.79 -10.14 27.05
CA TRP A 506 -15.67 -11.23 28.02
C TRP A 506 -15.22 -10.75 29.41
N LEU A 507 -14.23 -9.87 29.49
CA LEU A 507 -13.74 -9.35 30.77
C LEU A 507 -14.79 -8.53 31.55
N PRO A 508 -15.50 -7.54 30.93
CA PRO A 508 -16.58 -6.83 31.64
C PRO A 508 -17.73 -7.73 32.04
N ALA A 509 -18.12 -8.68 31.18
CA ALA A 509 -19.18 -9.61 31.47
C ALA A 509 -18.82 -10.56 32.63
N ARG A 510 -17.59 -11.02 32.72
CA ARG A 510 -17.07 -11.82 33.84
C ARG A 510 -17.06 -11.01 35.14
N ARG A 511 -16.69 -9.75 35.13
CA ARG A 511 -16.76 -8.86 36.29
C ARG A 511 -18.19 -8.70 36.80
N ALA A 512 -19.16 -8.56 35.91
CA ALA A 512 -20.57 -8.44 36.25
C ALA A 512 -21.15 -9.70 36.94
N MET A 513 -20.67 -10.89 36.58
CA MET A 513 -21.08 -12.16 37.23
C MET A 513 -20.58 -12.28 38.66
N ASN A 514 -19.48 -11.61 39.01
CA ASN A 514 -18.82 -11.71 40.32
C ASN A 514 -19.20 -10.56 41.26
N VAL A 515 -20.25 -9.80 40.96
CA VAL A 515 -20.79 -8.77 41.85
C VAL A 515 -21.40 -9.40 43.09
N ASP A 516 -20.92 -8.99 44.27
CA ASP A 516 -21.50 -9.42 45.56
C ASP A 516 -22.86 -8.71 45.75
N PRO A 517 -23.97 -9.46 45.89
CA PRO A 517 -25.29 -8.88 46.07
C PRO A 517 -25.40 -8.00 47.34
N ILE A 518 -24.68 -8.36 48.42
CA ILE A 518 -24.72 -7.63 49.68
C ILE A 518 -24.01 -6.30 49.53
N ALA A 519 -22.80 -6.31 48.92
CA ALA A 519 -22.06 -5.09 48.64
C ALA A 519 -22.82 -4.17 47.66
N ALA A 520 -23.51 -4.74 46.64
CA ALA A 520 -24.28 -4.00 45.64
C ALA A 520 -25.53 -3.28 46.23
N LEU A 521 -26.09 -3.79 47.30
CA LEU A 521 -27.25 -3.17 48.00
C LEU A 521 -26.82 -2.04 48.96
N HIS A 522 -25.58 -2.10 49.48
CA HIS A 522 -24.99 -1.08 50.37
C HIS A 522 -24.26 0.07 49.61
N TYR A 523 -24.19 0.02 48.29
CA TYR A 523 -23.58 1.06 47.47
C TYR A 523 -24.56 2.24 47.31
N GLU A 524 -24.46 3.25 48.19
CA GLU A 524 -25.11 4.55 48.07
C GLU A 524 -24.41 5.52 47.12
#